data_06c3ee588d9a505ff8c124f60d3f579e
#
_entry.id   06c3ee588d9a505ff8c124f60d3f579e
#
_cell.length_a   1.000
_cell.length_b   1.000
_cell.length_c   1.000
_cell.angle_alpha   90.00
_cell.angle_beta   90.00
_cell.angle_gamma   90.00
#
_symmetry.space_group_name_H-M   'P 1'
#
loop_
_entity.id
_entity.type
_entity.pdbx_description
1 polymer ?
#
loop_
_entity_poly.entity_id
_entity_poly.type
_entity_poly.pdbx_seq_one_letter_code
_entity_poly.pdbx_strand_id
1 'polypeptide(L)'
;MDAKQQIQQTITNNPVVLFMKGQPQAPQCGFSATAVQILRACGVNSFASVDVLADPEIRQGIKDFSNWPTVPQLYVKGEFVGGCDIVREMYQSGELEHLLHEKAVPHVHHHHHE
;
A
#
# COMPACT_ATOMS: atom_id res chain seq x y z
N MET A 1 -12.26 -19.41 -3.31
CA MET A 1 -11.35 -18.77 -2.34
C MET A 1 -12.08 -17.64 -1.66
N ASP A 2 -12.04 -17.57 -0.34
CA ASP A 2 -12.70 -16.46 0.35
C ASP A 2 -11.83 -15.19 0.30
N ALA A 3 -12.37 -14.07 0.79
CA ALA A 3 -11.69 -12.78 0.73
C ALA A 3 -10.36 -12.80 1.49
N LYS A 4 -10.32 -13.43 2.66
CA LYS A 4 -9.09 -13.52 3.46
C LYS A 4 -7.99 -14.27 2.74
N GLN A 5 -8.33 -15.36 2.07
CA GLN A 5 -7.36 -16.14 1.29
C GLN A 5 -6.84 -15.34 0.11
N GLN A 6 -7.70 -14.60 -0.58
CA GLN A 6 -7.30 -13.75 -1.68
C GLN A 6 -6.36 -12.65 -1.21
N ILE A 7 -6.68 -12.01 -0.10
CA ILE A 7 -5.85 -10.97 0.49
C ILE A 7 -4.47 -11.54 0.86
N GLN A 8 -4.47 -12.68 1.55
CA GLN A 8 -3.22 -13.32 1.98
C GLN A 8 -2.33 -13.67 0.79
N GLN A 9 -2.91 -14.21 -0.27
CA GLN A 9 -2.13 -14.53 -1.48
C GLN A 9 -1.58 -13.27 -2.13
N THR A 10 -2.38 -12.22 -2.22
CA THR A 10 -1.96 -10.97 -2.86
C THR A 10 -0.77 -10.37 -2.13
N ILE A 11 -0.84 -10.25 -0.81
CA ILE A 11 0.24 -9.64 -0.03
C ILE A 11 1.48 -10.53 0.06
N THR A 12 1.31 -11.84 -0.07
CA THR A 12 2.43 -12.78 -0.06
C THR A 12 3.19 -12.75 -1.39
N ASN A 13 2.46 -12.63 -2.50
CA ASN A 13 3.03 -12.73 -3.84
C ASN A 13 3.59 -11.42 -4.39
N ASN A 14 3.35 -10.31 -3.70
CA ASN A 14 3.78 -8.98 -4.17
C ASN A 14 4.50 -8.24 -3.05
N PRO A 15 5.65 -7.61 -3.35
CA PRO A 15 6.42 -6.90 -2.31
C PRO A 15 5.72 -5.67 -1.77
N VAL A 16 4.94 -4.98 -2.59
CA VAL A 16 4.17 -3.81 -2.17
C VAL A 16 2.76 -3.95 -2.69
N VAL A 17 1.79 -3.84 -1.80
CA VAL A 17 0.36 -3.92 -2.16
C VAL A 17 -0.36 -2.75 -1.51
N LEU A 18 -1.13 -2.04 -2.31
CA LEU A 18 -1.98 -0.96 -1.83
C LEU A 18 -3.45 -1.32 -2.08
N PHE A 19 -4.21 -1.47 -1.01
CA PHE A 19 -5.67 -1.61 -1.09
C PHE A 19 -6.24 -0.20 -1.09
N MET A 20 -6.96 0.16 -2.14
CA MET A 20 -7.38 1.53 -2.36
C MET A 20 -8.76 1.61 -2.99
N LYS A 21 -9.31 2.80 -3.04
CA LYS A 21 -10.55 3.07 -3.77
C LYS A 21 -10.19 3.57 -5.16
N GLY A 22 -10.55 2.80 -6.17
CA GLY A 22 -10.18 3.05 -7.55
C GLY A 22 -8.85 2.40 -7.90
N GLN A 23 -8.17 2.97 -8.87
CA GLN A 23 -6.90 2.47 -9.38
C GLN A 23 -5.83 3.55 -9.29
N PRO A 24 -4.53 3.18 -9.31
CA PRO A 24 -3.47 4.18 -9.20
C PRO A 24 -3.54 5.27 -10.27
N GLN A 25 -4.02 4.93 -11.47
CA GLN A 25 -4.16 5.88 -12.57
C GLN A 25 -5.40 6.76 -12.42
N ALA A 26 -6.39 6.30 -11.64
CA ALA A 26 -7.67 6.97 -11.47
C ALA A 26 -8.22 6.73 -10.06
N PRO A 27 -7.57 7.28 -9.02
CA PRO A 27 -8.06 7.11 -7.64
C PRO A 27 -9.44 7.73 -7.47
N GLN A 28 -10.31 7.04 -6.74
CA GLN A 28 -11.67 7.50 -6.47
C GLN A 28 -11.82 8.14 -5.09
N CYS A 29 -10.71 8.41 -4.41
CA CYS A 29 -10.70 8.95 -3.06
C CYS A 29 -9.40 9.74 -2.88
N GLY A 30 -9.49 10.92 -2.26
CA GLY A 30 -8.32 11.76 -2.02
C GLY A 30 -7.25 11.07 -1.17
N PHE A 31 -7.66 10.29 -0.19
CA PHE A 31 -6.72 9.55 0.64
C PHE A 31 -5.99 8.47 -0.15
N SER A 32 -6.70 7.78 -1.05
CA SER A 32 -6.06 6.80 -1.94
C SER A 32 -5.09 7.47 -2.91
N ALA A 33 -5.46 8.63 -3.45
CA ALA A 33 -4.58 9.41 -4.32
C ALA A 33 -3.30 9.81 -3.61
N THR A 34 -3.41 10.25 -2.35
CA THR A 34 -2.26 10.63 -1.53
C THR A 34 -1.32 9.44 -1.33
N ALA A 35 -1.86 8.27 -1.01
CA ALA A 35 -1.04 7.06 -0.81
C ALA A 35 -0.27 6.69 -2.08
N VAL A 36 -0.92 6.77 -3.25
CA VAL A 36 -0.27 6.51 -4.53
C VAL A 36 0.87 7.50 -4.78
N GLN A 37 0.63 8.78 -4.54
CA GLN A 37 1.63 9.82 -4.73
C GLN A 37 2.84 9.60 -3.83
N ILE A 38 2.61 9.21 -2.58
CA ILE A 38 3.69 8.95 -1.63
C ILE A 38 4.55 7.77 -2.10
N LEU A 39 3.93 6.68 -2.54
CA LEU A 39 4.69 5.54 -3.05
C LEU A 39 5.55 5.93 -4.25
N ARG A 40 5.00 6.71 -5.17
CA ARG A 40 5.76 7.20 -6.31
C ARG A 40 6.89 8.14 -5.90
N ALA A 41 6.65 8.99 -4.91
CA ALA A 41 7.69 9.87 -4.38
C ALA A 41 8.83 9.10 -3.73
N CYS A 42 8.54 7.94 -3.17
CA CYS A 42 9.57 7.04 -2.62
C CYS A 42 10.27 6.20 -3.70
N GLY A 43 9.93 6.40 -4.96
CA GLY A 43 10.54 5.66 -6.05
C GLY A 43 9.91 4.30 -6.35
N VAL A 44 8.77 4.01 -5.72
CA VAL A 44 8.03 2.76 -5.99
C VAL A 44 7.07 3.04 -7.14
N ASN A 45 7.50 2.77 -8.36
CA ASN A 45 6.72 3.05 -9.56
C ASN A 45 5.84 1.90 -9.99
N SER A 46 6.11 0.71 -9.47
CA SER A 46 5.34 -0.49 -9.80
C SER A 46 4.99 -1.21 -8.51
N PHE A 47 3.71 -1.33 -8.23
CA PHE A 47 3.20 -2.05 -7.07
C PHE A 47 1.86 -2.68 -7.41
N ALA A 48 1.49 -3.71 -6.66
CA ALA A 48 0.17 -4.31 -6.81
C ALA A 48 -0.87 -3.39 -6.16
N SER A 49 -2.00 -3.21 -6.83
CA SER A 49 -3.11 -2.45 -6.27
C SER A 49 -4.39 -3.27 -6.32
N VAL A 50 -5.23 -3.09 -5.33
CA VAL A 50 -6.54 -3.75 -5.27
C VAL A 50 -7.59 -2.68 -5.10
N ASP A 51 -8.51 -2.60 -6.06
CA ASP A 51 -9.63 -1.65 -6.02
C ASP A 51 -10.76 -2.25 -5.18
N VAL A 52 -10.88 -1.78 -3.94
CA VAL A 52 -11.91 -2.30 -3.03
C VAL A 52 -13.32 -1.89 -3.42
N LEU A 53 -13.46 -0.92 -4.32
CA LEU A 53 -14.79 -0.55 -4.83
C LEU A 53 -15.32 -1.57 -5.85
N ALA A 54 -14.41 -2.30 -6.49
CA ALA A 54 -14.79 -3.32 -7.47
C ALA A 54 -15.22 -4.63 -6.81
N ASP A 55 -14.89 -4.83 -5.52
CA ASP A 55 -15.19 -6.09 -4.83
C ASP A 55 -15.57 -5.80 -3.38
N PRO A 56 -16.88 -5.78 -3.06
CA PRO A 56 -17.34 -5.53 -1.70
C PRO A 56 -16.86 -6.54 -0.67
N GLU A 57 -16.62 -7.78 -1.07
CA GLU A 57 -16.11 -8.81 -0.15
C GLU A 57 -14.67 -8.50 0.27
N ILE A 58 -13.85 -8.06 -0.68
CA ILE A 58 -12.48 -7.63 -0.38
C ILE A 58 -12.51 -6.37 0.47
N ARG A 59 -13.40 -5.44 0.18
CA ARG A 59 -13.53 -4.20 0.96
C ARG A 59 -13.80 -4.50 2.43
N GLN A 60 -14.72 -5.42 2.71
CA GLN A 60 -15.00 -5.83 4.09
C GLN A 60 -13.88 -6.71 4.64
N GLY A 61 -13.42 -7.65 3.83
CA GLY A 61 -12.37 -8.59 4.22
C GLY A 61 -11.08 -7.94 4.64
N ILE A 62 -10.66 -6.87 3.95
CA ILE A 62 -9.39 -6.21 4.29
C ILE A 62 -9.47 -5.50 5.65
N LYS A 63 -10.63 -4.97 6.01
CA LYS A 63 -10.82 -4.36 7.32
C LYS A 63 -10.74 -5.40 8.42
N ASP A 64 -11.36 -6.56 8.21
CA ASP A 64 -11.31 -7.66 9.16
C ASP A 64 -9.91 -8.25 9.25
N PHE A 65 -9.24 -8.40 8.11
CA PHE A 65 -7.90 -8.97 8.02
C PHE A 65 -6.88 -8.13 8.78
N SER A 66 -6.91 -6.83 8.59
CA SER A 66 -5.95 -5.91 9.22
C SER A 66 -6.39 -5.41 10.59
N ASN A 67 -7.64 -5.61 10.92
CA ASN A 67 -8.27 -4.98 12.08
C ASN A 67 -8.14 -3.45 12.02
N TRP A 68 -8.20 -2.90 10.81
CA TRP A 68 -8.07 -1.47 10.55
C TRP A 68 -9.30 -1.01 9.76
N PRO A 69 -10.00 0.04 10.20
CA PRO A 69 -11.36 0.33 9.69
C PRO A 69 -11.43 1.03 8.35
N THR A 70 -10.33 1.56 7.85
CA THR A 70 -10.37 2.42 6.67
C THR A 70 -9.44 1.95 5.55
N VAL A 71 -9.71 2.44 4.34
CA VAL A 71 -8.92 2.25 3.13
C VAL A 71 -8.51 3.66 2.69
N PRO A 72 -7.28 3.90 2.23
CA PRO A 72 -6.29 2.91 1.75
C PRO A 72 -5.53 2.21 2.88
N GLN A 73 -4.98 1.04 2.53
CA GLN A 73 -4.09 0.28 3.42
C GLN A 73 -2.88 -0.19 2.64
N LEU A 74 -1.70 0.03 3.19
CA LEU A 74 -0.44 -0.34 2.57
C LEU A 74 0.16 -1.57 3.25
N TYR A 75 0.60 -2.53 2.44
CA TYR A 75 1.33 -3.71 2.88
C TYR A 75 2.68 -3.76 2.19
N VAL A 76 3.73 -4.05 2.95
CA VAL A 76 5.09 -4.21 2.42
C VAL A 76 5.61 -5.57 2.88
N LYS A 77 5.98 -6.42 1.93
CA LYS A 77 6.48 -7.77 2.19
C LYS A 77 5.54 -8.58 3.11
N GLY A 78 4.24 -8.44 2.89
CA GLY A 78 3.22 -9.17 3.64
C GLY A 78 2.86 -8.57 4.99
N GLU A 79 3.49 -7.47 5.37
CA GLU A 79 3.23 -6.82 6.66
C GLU A 79 2.40 -5.54 6.47
N PHE A 80 1.41 -5.38 7.33
CA PHE A 80 0.59 -4.16 7.34
C PHE A 80 1.43 -2.98 7.80
N VAL A 81 1.50 -1.94 6.99
CA VAL A 81 2.21 -0.70 7.33
C VAL A 81 1.27 0.29 7.97
N GLY A 82 0.13 0.57 7.32
CA GLY A 82 -0.83 1.51 7.86
C GLY A 82 -1.73 2.10 6.79
N GLY A 83 -2.60 2.99 7.25
CA GLY A 83 -3.47 3.78 6.38
C GLY A 83 -2.79 5.06 5.91
N CYS A 84 -3.57 5.94 5.28
CA CYS A 84 -3.05 7.16 4.68
C CYS A 84 -2.26 8.03 5.65
N ASP A 85 -2.79 8.24 6.86
CA ASP A 85 -2.14 9.12 7.84
C ASP A 85 -0.79 8.56 8.31
N ILE A 86 -0.74 7.25 8.57
CA ILE A 86 0.49 6.58 9.00
C ILE A 86 1.53 6.63 7.87
N VAL A 87 1.10 6.32 6.65
CA VAL A 87 1.99 6.33 5.48
C VAL A 87 2.56 7.74 5.25
N ARG A 88 1.72 8.76 5.40
CA ARG A 88 2.16 10.15 5.24
C ARG A 88 3.18 10.55 6.31
N GLU A 89 2.92 10.20 7.58
CA GLU A 89 3.87 10.47 8.66
C GLU A 89 5.20 9.78 8.42
N MET A 90 5.16 8.52 8.02
CA MET A 90 6.38 7.76 7.74
C MET A 90 7.16 8.34 6.57
N TYR A 91 6.44 8.84 5.56
CA TYR A 91 7.08 9.50 4.43
C TYR A 91 7.78 10.78 4.88
N GLN A 92 7.10 11.61 5.67
CA GLN A 92 7.66 12.88 6.13
C GLN A 92 8.88 12.71 7.03
N SER A 93 8.89 11.66 7.84
CA SER A 93 10.00 11.36 8.75
C SER A 93 11.16 10.61 8.10
N GLY A 94 10.96 10.11 6.88
CA GLY A 94 11.94 9.26 6.21
C GLY A 94 11.84 7.79 6.55
N GLU A 95 10.96 7.43 7.47
CA GLU A 95 10.80 6.03 7.89
C GLU A 95 10.29 5.14 6.77
N LEU A 96 9.46 5.66 5.88
CA LEU A 96 8.90 4.86 4.80
C LEU A 96 9.99 4.45 3.80
N GLU A 97 10.85 5.39 3.41
CA GLU A 97 11.97 5.06 2.53
C GLU A 97 12.92 4.07 3.19
N HIS A 98 13.17 4.25 4.50
CA HIS A 98 14.00 3.34 5.26
C HIS A 98 13.40 1.92 5.30
N LEU A 99 12.09 1.82 5.53
CA LEU A 99 11.38 0.55 5.54
C LEU A 99 11.47 -0.15 4.18
N LEU A 100 11.25 0.59 3.09
CA LEU A 100 11.33 0.04 1.75
C LEU A 100 12.73 -0.47 1.43
N HIS A 101 13.75 0.26 1.85
CA HIS A 101 15.14 -0.14 1.67
C HIS A 101 15.47 -1.37 2.50
N GLU A 102 15.07 -1.38 3.76
CA GLU A 102 15.31 -2.48 4.69
C GLU A 102 14.65 -3.78 4.22
N LYS A 103 13.46 -3.68 3.65
CA LYS A 103 12.74 -4.84 3.12
C LYS A 103 13.18 -5.22 1.71
N ALA A 104 14.19 -4.56 1.18
CA ALA A 104 14.74 -4.82 -0.16
C ALA A 104 13.68 -4.71 -1.25
N VAL A 105 12.78 -3.75 -1.13
CA VAL A 105 11.75 -3.49 -2.13
C VAL A 105 12.38 -2.79 -3.33
N PRO A 106 12.12 -3.26 -4.57
CA PRO A 106 12.62 -2.59 -5.76
C PRO A 106 12.04 -1.17 -5.85
N HIS A 107 12.92 -0.18 -5.89
CA HIS A 107 12.51 1.22 -6.04
C HIS A 107 13.68 2.03 -6.59
N VAL A 108 13.37 3.24 -7.07
CA VAL A 108 14.38 4.14 -7.61
C VAL A 108 15.01 4.93 -6.46
N HIS A 109 16.36 4.94 -6.41
CA HIS A 109 17.08 5.74 -5.43
C HIS A 109 17.18 7.18 -5.92
N HIS A 110 16.81 8.12 -5.08
CA HIS A 110 16.75 9.53 -5.44
C HIS A 110 18.04 10.30 -5.14
N HIS A 111 19.03 9.69 -4.55
CA HIS A 111 20.25 10.38 -4.19
C HIS A 111 21.40 9.43 -4.12
N HIS A 112 22.21 10.07 -3.92
CA HIS A 112 23.09 9.35 -3.73
C HIS A 112 24.00 9.33 -2.74
N HIS A 113 23.83 9.54 -2.18
CA HIS A 113 24.43 9.56 -1.26
C HIS A 113 24.85 9.15 -0.60
N GLU A 114 25.03 9.08 -0.64
CA GLU A 114 25.38 8.69 0.16
C GLU A 114 26.10 8.54 0.41
#